data_a20ed9dd3a2e6954675f6145ccf505a9
#
_entry.id   a20ed9dd3a2e6954675f6145ccf505a9
#
_cell.length_a   1.000
_cell.length_b   1.000
_cell.length_c   1.000
_cell.angle_alpha   90.00
_cell.angle_beta   90.00
_cell.angle_gamma   90.00
#
_symmetry.space_group_name_H-M   'P 1'
#
loop_
_entity.id
_entity.type
_entity.pdbx_description
1 polymer ?
#
loop_
_entity_poly.entity_id
_entity_poly.type
_entity_poly.pdbx_seq_one_letter_code
_entity_poly.pdbx_strand_id
1 'polypeptide(L)'
;MSRIVAVAPELPEYSYPQAEITRELIPLITHGSSHRAVMERTHANSGIGTRYTALPLERYRDLGSFRETNEIFIRVATELCDRALSRALDEAGLTPRDVDFIMFTSVTGISAPSIDALLIQRMGLRSNVKRLPSYGLGCMAGAAGIARVHDYLEGHPGEVGVLLSVELCSLTLQRGDESMANFVATGLFGDGAAAVVMVGDDHPAASGPRVVATTSATYADTTDVIGFKVGGTGFEIVLSPGVADVIETNFPVDVAAFLLANDLSVADIDTWIAHPGGPKVLEAFARSLEVPTNEFALSWSSLERVGNLSSAAVLHVLADTLVAPATRTNGLLFAVGPGVSAEFVLLEWS
;
A
#
# COMPACT_ATOMS: atom_id res chain seq x y z
N MET A 1 -2.28 19.18 -15.06
CA MET A 1 -2.70 17.83 -14.62
C MET A 1 -1.55 16.85 -14.81
N SER A 2 -1.65 15.63 -14.27
CA SER A 2 -0.63 14.59 -14.46
C SER A 2 -1.26 13.29 -14.92
N ARG A 3 -0.43 12.36 -15.44
CA ARG A 3 -0.88 11.04 -15.92
C ARG A 3 -0.06 9.93 -15.27
N ILE A 4 -0.72 8.81 -14.99
CA ILE A 4 -0.07 7.58 -14.53
C ILE A 4 0.33 6.79 -15.78
N VAL A 5 1.63 6.74 -16.07
CA VAL A 5 2.17 6.11 -17.30
C VAL A 5 2.44 4.62 -17.09
N ALA A 6 2.99 4.25 -15.94
CA ALA A 6 3.28 2.87 -15.61
C ALA A 6 3.12 2.59 -14.11
N VAL A 7 2.72 1.37 -13.79
CA VAL A 7 2.65 0.86 -12.41
C VAL A 7 3.24 -0.53 -12.38
N ALA A 8 4.37 -0.70 -11.71
CA ALA A 8 5.07 -1.97 -11.60
C ALA A 8 5.02 -2.50 -10.15
N PRO A 9 4.13 -3.45 -9.86
CA PRO A 9 4.13 -4.18 -8.60
C PRO A 9 5.31 -5.16 -8.54
N GLU A 10 5.89 -5.35 -7.35
CA GLU A 10 7.01 -6.26 -7.13
C GLU A 10 6.84 -7.03 -5.82
N LEU A 11 7.21 -8.31 -5.81
CA LEU A 11 7.06 -9.20 -4.67
C LEU A 11 8.40 -9.84 -4.29
N PRO A 12 8.61 -10.17 -3.01
CA PRO A 12 9.75 -10.99 -2.59
C PRO A 12 9.75 -12.37 -3.25
N GLU A 13 10.89 -13.05 -3.18
CA GLU A 13 11.08 -14.38 -3.78
C GLU A 13 10.26 -15.48 -3.07
N TYR A 14 10.08 -15.35 -1.76
CA TYR A 14 9.49 -16.41 -0.94
C TYR A 14 7.97 -16.25 -0.84
N SER A 15 7.22 -17.20 -1.40
CA SER A 15 5.76 -17.25 -1.32
C SER A 15 5.28 -18.54 -0.66
N TYR A 16 4.26 -18.42 0.20
CA TYR A 16 3.73 -19.54 0.95
C TYR A 16 2.20 -19.50 1.05
N PRO A 17 1.54 -20.68 1.03
CA PRO A 17 0.14 -20.74 1.38
C PRO A 17 -0.11 -20.21 2.80
N GLN A 18 -1.24 -19.53 3.01
CA GLN A 18 -1.63 -18.98 4.31
C GLN A 18 -1.55 -19.98 5.46
N ALA A 19 -1.98 -21.23 5.21
CA ALA A 19 -1.95 -22.29 6.23
C ALA A 19 -0.53 -22.68 6.65
N GLU A 20 0.45 -22.57 5.74
CA GLU A 20 1.86 -22.84 6.05
C GLU A 20 2.45 -21.74 6.91
N ILE A 21 2.21 -20.48 6.57
CA ILE A 21 2.62 -19.32 7.37
C ILE A 21 2.02 -19.42 8.78
N THR A 22 0.73 -19.73 8.87
CA THR A 22 0.05 -19.91 10.17
C THR A 22 0.75 -20.96 11.03
N ARG A 23 1.06 -22.12 10.45
CA ARG A 23 1.73 -23.22 11.15
C ARG A 23 3.11 -22.82 11.69
N GLU A 24 3.91 -22.07 10.91
CA GLU A 24 5.24 -21.64 11.31
C GLU A 24 5.23 -20.47 12.30
N LEU A 25 4.23 -19.58 12.25
CA LEU A 25 4.15 -18.43 13.15
C LEU A 25 3.57 -18.76 14.52
N ILE A 26 2.66 -19.74 14.61
CA ILE A 26 2.02 -20.15 15.87
C ILE A 26 3.03 -20.36 17.01
N PRO A 27 4.09 -21.18 16.88
CA PRO A 27 5.03 -21.42 17.97
C PRO A 27 5.88 -20.19 18.32
N LEU A 28 5.91 -19.16 17.48
CA LEU A 28 6.64 -17.92 17.75
C LEU A 28 5.79 -16.92 18.53
N ILE A 29 4.48 -17.00 18.43
CA ILE A 29 3.54 -16.01 18.95
C ILE A 29 2.77 -16.54 20.15
N THR A 30 2.32 -17.81 20.11
CA THR A 30 1.39 -18.36 21.11
C THR A 30 2.07 -19.31 22.09
N HIS A 31 1.68 -19.22 23.37
CA HIS A 31 2.17 -20.11 24.43
C HIS A 31 1.13 -21.13 24.90
N GLY A 32 -0.16 -20.95 24.60
CA GLY A 32 -1.26 -21.79 25.05
C GLY A 32 -2.16 -22.32 23.96
N SER A 33 -2.82 -23.46 24.19
CA SER A 33 -3.70 -24.11 23.21
C SER A 33 -4.93 -23.25 22.83
N SER A 34 -5.45 -22.45 23.76
CA SER A 34 -6.59 -21.56 23.51
C SER A 34 -6.23 -20.43 22.55
N HIS A 35 -5.11 -19.77 22.75
CA HIS A 35 -4.62 -18.70 21.87
C HIS A 35 -4.23 -19.23 20.48
N ARG A 36 -3.64 -20.43 20.42
CA ARG A 36 -3.40 -21.14 19.18
C ARG A 36 -4.67 -21.28 18.34
N ALA A 37 -5.75 -21.83 18.94
CA ALA A 37 -7.01 -22.05 18.22
C ALA A 37 -7.66 -20.73 17.77
N VAL A 38 -7.51 -19.65 18.54
CA VAL A 38 -7.96 -18.30 18.14
C VAL A 38 -7.17 -17.80 16.96
N MET A 39 -5.83 -17.89 16.98
CA MET A 39 -4.96 -17.46 15.88
C MET A 39 -5.24 -18.25 14.62
N GLU A 40 -5.33 -19.59 14.67
CA GLU A 40 -5.67 -20.47 13.55
C GLU A 40 -6.99 -20.05 12.88
N ARG A 41 -8.03 -19.82 13.67
CA ARG A 41 -9.33 -19.38 13.17
C ARG A 41 -9.28 -17.97 12.57
N THR A 42 -8.53 -17.04 13.16
CA THR A 42 -8.37 -15.67 12.66
C THR A 42 -7.68 -15.69 11.29
N HIS A 43 -6.61 -16.46 11.14
CA HIS A 43 -5.91 -16.61 9.88
C HIS A 43 -6.75 -17.30 8.81
N ALA A 44 -7.49 -18.37 9.17
CA ALA A 44 -8.37 -19.09 8.24
C ALA A 44 -9.50 -18.19 7.68
N ASN A 45 -9.94 -17.20 8.46
CA ASN A 45 -11.01 -16.28 8.08
C ASN A 45 -10.48 -14.97 7.44
N SER A 46 -9.19 -14.86 7.17
CA SER A 46 -8.59 -13.65 6.57
C SER A 46 -8.94 -13.44 5.09
N GLY A 47 -9.45 -14.46 4.40
CA GLY A 47 -9.71 -14.42 2.96
C GLY A 47 -8.44 -14.48 2.11
N ILE A 48 -7.29 -14.82 2.69
CA ILE A 48 -5.98 -14.83 2.02
C ILE A 48 -5.58 -16.27 1.69
N GLY A 49 -5.19 -16.50 0.44
CA GLY A 49 -4.69 -17.79 -0.04
C GLY A 49 -3.18 -17.92 0.09
N THR A 50 -2.47 -16.87 -0.31
CA THR A 50 -1.00 -16.84 -0.38
C THR A 50 -0.46 -15.53 0.14
N ARG A 51 0.72 -15.57 0.75
CA ARG A 51 1.50 -14.36 1.07
C ARG A 51 2.96 -14.53 0.72
N TYR A 52 3.60 -13.38 0.48
CA TYR A 52 5.03 -13.28 0.22
C TYR A 52 5.73 -12.77 1.48
N THR A 53 6.97 -13.21 1.68
CA THR A 53 7.79 -12.86 2.85
C THR A 53 9.21 -12.47 2.46
N ALA A 54 9.82 -11.54 3.19
CA ALA A 54 11.17 -11.04 2.95
C ALA A 54 12.26 -12.11 3.11
N LEU A 55 11.96 -13.15 3.89
CA LEU A 55 12.86 -14.27 4.19
C LEU A 55 12.14 -15.61 4.07
N PRO A 56 12.88 -16.72 3.91
CA PRO A 56 12.33 -18.06 4.14
C PRO A 56 11.71 -18.17 5.54
N LEU A 57 10.57 -18.86 5.67
CA LEU A 57 9.80 -18.93 6.94
C LEU A 57 10.62 -19.45 8.12
N GLU A 58 11.50 -20.41 7.91
CA GLU A 58 12.37 -20.95 8.96
C GLU A 58 13.33 -19.92 9.57
N ARG A 59 13.67 -18.85 8.83
CA ARG A 59 14.56 -17.78 9.31
C ARG A 59 13.90 -16.88 10.35
N TYR A 60 12.57 -16.79 10.36
CA TYR A 60 11.87 -15.93 11.32
C TYR A 60 12.04 -16.37 12.77
N ARG A 61 12.31 -17.66 13.02
CA ARG A 61 12.60 -18.17 14.38
C ARG A 61 13.90 -17.65 14.98
N ASP A 62 14.84 -17.25 14.13
CA ASP A 62 16.18 -16.84 14.54
C ASP A 62 16.33 -15.31 14.70
N LEU A 63 15.38 -14.52 14.20
CA LEU A 63 15.41 -13.06 14.32
C LEU A 63 15.31 -12.61 15.77
N GLY A 64 16.31 -11.92 16.27
CA GLY A 64 16.45 -11.62 17.70
C GLY A 64 16.31 -10.15 18.09
N SER A 65 16.33 -9.20 17.13
CA SER A 65 16.34 -7.79 17.45
C SER A 65 15.76 -6.91 16.31
N PHE A 66 15.28 -5.73 16.69
CA PHE A 66 14.88 -4.71 15.71
C PHE A 66 16.02 -4.28 14.79
N ARG A 67 17.25 -4.23 15.30
CA ARG A 67 18.43 -3.94 14.46
C ARG A 67 18.52 -4.93 13.31
N GLU A 68 18.46 -6.22 13.60
CA GLU A 68 18.58 -7.28 12.60
C GLU A 68 17.45 -7.23 11.56
N THR A 69 16.20 -7.12 12.01
CA THR A 69 15.06 -7.02 11.10
C THR A 69 15.12 -5.78 10.23
N ASN A 70 15.58 -4.64 10.79
CA ASN A 70 15.72 -3.39 10.05
C ASN A 70 16.91 -3.41 9.05
N GLU A 71 18.01 -4.07 9.37
CA GLU A 71 19.12 -4.30 8.40
C GLU A 71 18.66 -5.17 7.21
N ILE A 72 17.83 -6.18 7.48
CA ILE A 72 17.18 -6.99 6.44
C ILE A 72 16.22 -6.14 5.63
N PHE A 73 15.40 -5.31 6.29
CA PHE A 73 14.49 -4.38 5.61
C PHE A 73 15.26 -3.49 4.62
N ILE A 74 16.33 -2.85 5.04
CA ILE A 74 17.09 -1.93 4.16
C ILE A 74 17.59 -2.67 2.91
N ARG A 75 18.12 -3.87 3.06
CA ARG A 75 18.63 -4.68 1.94
C ARG A 75 17.51 -5.11 1.00
N VAL A 76 16.47 -5.76 1.52
CA VAL A 76 15.37 -6.34 0.71
C VAL A 76 14.52 -5.23 0.08
N ALA A 77 14.22 -4.16 0.83
CA ALA A 77 13.49 -3.02 0.31
C ALA A 77 14.23 -2.31 -0.84
N THR A 78 15.56 -2.15 -0.72
CA THR A 78 16.37 -1.58 -1.81
C THR A 78 16.31 -2.45 -3.06
N GLU A 79 16.41 -3.78 -2.92
CA GLU A 79 16.35 -4.73 -4.04
C GLU A 79 14.96 -4.72 -4.71
N LEU A 80 13.88 -4.72 -3.92
CA LEU A 80 12.50 -4.67 -4.45
C LEU A 80 12.21 -3.34 -5.17
N CYS A 81 12.59 -2.22 -4.57
CA CYS A 81 12.41 -0.91 -5.16
C CYS A 81 13.23 -0.73 -6.46
N ASP A 82 14.45 -1.27 -6.52
CA ASP A 82 15.27 -1.27 -7.73
C ASP A 82 14.56 -2.01 -8.88
N ARG A 83 14.07 -3.24 -8.63
CA ARG A 83 13.34 -4.01 -9.63
C ARG A 83 12.01 -3.35 -10.04
N ALA A 84 11.24 -2.87 -9.08
CA ALA A 84 9.98 -2.18 -9.34
C ALA A 84 10.18 -0.92 -10.19
N LEU A 85 11.15 -0.08 -9.81
CA LEU A 85 11.42 1.17 -10.54
C LEU A 85 12.01 0.89 -11.95
N SER A 86 12.94 -0.06 -12.08
CA SER A 86 13.48 -0.46 -13.39
C SER A 86 12.36 -0.88 -14.32
N ARG A 87 11.47 -1.78 -13.85
CA ARG A 87 10.36 -2.25 -14.68
C ARG A 87 9.36 -1.14 -15.02
N ALA A 88 9.00 -0.27 -14.08
CA ALA A 88 8.09 0.83 -14.33
C ALA A 88 8.65 1.84 -15.34
N LEU A 89 9.96 2.14 -15.27
CA LEU A 89 10.62 3.01 -16.24
C LEU A 89 10.68 2.36 -17.63
N ASP A 90 11.03 1.07 -17.72
CA ASP A 90 11.04 0.33 -18.98
C ASP A 90 9.64 0.32 -19.63
N GLU A 91 8.58 0.05 -18.86
CA GLU A 91 7.19 0.10 -19.33
C GLU A 91 6.76 1.50 -19.79
N ALA A 92 7.27 2.56 -19.15
CA ALA A 92 7.05 3.95 -19.54
C ALA A 92 7.91 4.40 -20.72
N GLY A 93 8.88 3.61 -21.20
CA GLY A 93 9.85 4.00 -22.20
C GLY A 93 10.81 5.10 -21.72
N LEU A 94 11.06 5.17 -20.41
CA LEU A 94 11.91 6.15 -19.74
C LEU A 94 13.17 5.50 -19.18
N THR A 95 14.15 6.33 -18.85
CA THR A 95 15.41 5.92 -18.22
C THR A 95 15.51 6.50 -16.79
N PRO A 96 16.36 5.97 -15.90
CA PRO A 96 16.60 6.57 -14.60
C PRO A 96 17.04 8.06 -14.67
N ARG A 97 17.60 8.50 -15.78
CA ARG A 97 18.03 9.90 -15.98
C ARG A 97 16.89 10.86 -16.27
N ASP A 98 15.71 10.36 -16.62
CA ASP A 98 14.54 11.18 -16.91
C ASP A 98 13.77 11.53 -15.63
N VAL A 99 14.04 10.86 -14.51
CA VAL A 99 13.34 11.07 -13.23
C VAL A 99 13.75 12.38 -12.58
N ASP A 100 12.77 13.23 -12.30
CA ASP A 100 12.93 14.56 -11.68
C ASP A 100 12.62 14.56 -10.19
N PHE A 101 11.62 13.77 -9.79
CA PHE A 101 11.11 13.72 -8.43
C PHE A 101 10.84 12.27 -8.00
N ILE A 102 11.23 11.92 -6.78
CA ILE A 102 10.91 10.65 -6.15
C ILE A 102 10.25 10.90 -4.80
N MET A 103 9.03 10.39 -4.63
CA MET A 103 8.44 10.17 -3.32
C MET A 103 8.66 8.70 -2.93
N PHE A 104 9.24 8.49 -1.76
CA PHE A 104 9.43 7.17 -1.16
C PHE A 104 8.56 7.02 0.08
N THR A 105 7.91 5.88 0.26
CA THR A 105 7.12 5.60 1.46
C THR A 105 7.30 4.17 1.96
N SER A 106 7.39 4.04 3.29
CA SER A 106 7.30 2.79 4.04
C SER A 106 6.98 3.08 5.50
N VAL A 107 6.35 2.12 6.20
CA VAL A 107 6.13 2.14 7.66
C VAL A 107 6.66 0.88 8.35
N THR A 108 7.30 -0.03 7.64
CA THR A 108 7.76 -1.33 8.14
C THR A 108 9.25 -1.40 8.38
N GLY A 109 9.98 -0.31 8.10
CA GLY A 109 11.42 -0.18 8.39
C GLY A 109 11.89 1.27 8.28
N ILE A 110 13.09 1.55 8.77
CA ILE A 110 13.68 2.90 8.82
C ILE A 110 15.08 2.88 8.23
N SER A 111 15.42 3.88 7.44
CA SER A 111 16.79 4.08 6.93
C SER A 111 17.13 5.57 6.82
N ALA A 112 18.33 5.91 7.23
CA ALA A 112 18.91 7.23 7.00
C ALA A 112 20.37 7.05 6.55
N PRO A 113 20.68 7.28 5.25
CA PRO A 113 19.81 7.79 4.18
C PRO A 113 18.67 6.82 3.84
N SER A 114 17.52 7.37 3.40
CA SER A 114 16.35 6.61 2.99
C SER A 114 16.59 5.78 1.72
N ILE A 115 15.75 4.79 1.45
CA ILE A 115 15.91 3.83 0.34
C ILE A 115 16.05 4.54 -1.01
N ASP A 116 15.24 5.57 -1.27
CA ASP A 116 15.35 6.39 -2.49
C ASP A 116 16.75 6.99 -2.68
N ALA A 117 17.44 7.38 -1.60
CA ALA A 117 18.82 7.87 -1.68
C ALA A 117 19.82 6.76 -2.08
N LEU A 118 19.60 5.53 -1.59
CA LEU A 118 20.43 4.38 -1.94
C LEU A 118 20.28 4.03 -3.43
N LEU A 119 19.10 4.24 -4.00
CA LEU A 119 18.80 3.98 -5.41
C LEU A 119 19.45 4.96 -6.37
N ILE A 120 19.76 6.20 -5.96
CA ILE A 120 20.35 7.22 -6.85
C ILE A 120 21.61 6.68 -7.53
N GLN A 121 22.57 6.19 -6.73
CA GLN A 121 23.82 5.65 -7.28
C GLN A 121 23.64 4.29 -7.93
N ARG A 122 22.82 3.43 -7.32
CA ARG A 122 22.61 2.07 -7.76
C ARG A 122 22.00 1.99 -9.16
N MET A 123 21.04 2.85 -9.46
CA MET A 123 20.31 2.88 -10.73
C MET A 123 20.84 3.94 -11.72
N GLY A 124 21.74 4.82 -11.29
CA GLY A 124 22.28 5.91 -12.13
C GLY A 124 21.28 7.05 -12.35
N LEU A 125 20.40 7.31 -11.37
CA LEU A 125 19.56 8.50 -11.39
C LEU A 125 20.42 9.78 -11.38
N ARG A 126 19.83 10.90 -11.78
CA ARG A 126 20.52 12.20 -11.72
C ARG A 126 20.81 12.61 -10.30
N SER A 127 21.96 13.24 -10.08
CA SER A 127 22.37 13.70 -8.73
C SER A 127 21.51 14.83 -8.16
N ASN A 128 20.73 15.51 -9.03
CA ASN A 128 19.83 16.61 -8.69
C ASN A 128 18.36 16.19 -8.61
N VAL A 129 18.05 14.88 -8.64
CA VAL A 129 16.68 14.38 -8.42
C VAL A 129 16.16 14.89 -7.08
N LYS A 130 14.95 15.46 -7.09
CA LYS A 130 14.28 15.90 -5.86
C LYS A 130 13.70 14.71 -5.13
N ARG A 131 13.76 14.70 -3.81
CA ARG A 131 13.39 13.55 -2.99
C ARG A 131 12.44 13.94 -1.86
N LEU A 132 11.42 13.12 -1.63
CA LEU A 132 10.48 13.23 -0.51
C LEU A 132 10.30 11.86 0.17
N PRO A 133 11.19 11.46 1.09
CA PRO A 133 10.93 10.28 1.90
C PRO A 133 9.80 10.57 2.90
N SER A 134 8.81 9.69 2.97
CA SER A 134 7.64 9.80 3.84
C SER A 134 7.55 8.62 4.79
N TYR A 135 7.16 8.88 6.03
CA TYR A 135 6.89 7.88 7.06
C TYR A 135 5.60 8.25 7.81
N GLY A 136 4.85 7.25 8.31
CA GLY A 136 3.70 7.47 9.18
C GLY A 136 2.34 7.53 8.47
N LEU A 137 2.29 7.57 7.13
CA LEU A 137 1.02 7.53 6.39
C LEU A 137 0.40 6.11 6.33
N GLY A 138 1.19 5.05 6.59
CA GLY A 138 0.72 3.66 6.60
C GLY A 138 0.01 3.25 5.33
N CYS A 139 -1.06 2.49 5.46
CA CYS A 139 -1.79 1.92 4.34
C CYS A 139 -2.31 2.94 3.32
N MET A 140 -2.56 4.19 3.72
CA MET A 140 -3.02 5.21 2.78
C MET A 140 -1.90 5.81 1.92
N ALA A 141 -0.63 5.50 2.22
CA ALA A 141 0.50 6.16 1.59
C ALA A 141 0.63 5.86 0.08
N GLY A 142 0.07 4.77 -0.42
CA GLY A 142 0.00 4.52 -1.85
C GLY A 142 -0.88 5.54 -2.59
N ALA A 143 -2.06 5.81 -2.06
CA ALA A 143 -2.96 6.85 -2.61
C ALA A 143 -2.40 8.25 -2.37
N ALA A 144 -1.96 8.54 -1.14
CA ALA A 144 -1.36 9.83 -0.79
C ALA A 144 -0.10 10.12 -1.62
N GLY A 145 0.69 9.10 -1.93
CA GLY A 145 1.88 9.24 -2.76
C GLY A 145 1.54 9.66 -4.19
N ILE A 146 0.52 9.06 -4.80
CA ILE A 146 0.02 9.49 -6.12
C ILE A 146 -0.43 10.96 -6.04
N ALA A 147 -1.20 11.33 -5.01
CA ALA A 147 -1.66 12.71 -4.83
C ALA A 147 -0.48 13.69 -4.69
N ARG A 148 0.55 13.38 -3.90
CA ARG A 148 1.72 14.27 -3.70
C ARG A 148 2.61 14.36 -4.95
N VAL A 149 2.75 13.27 -5.72
CA VAL A 149 3.43 13.30 -7.02
C VAL A 149 2.62 14.15 -8.02
N HIS A 150 1.28 14.02 -8.00
CA HIS A 150 0.40 14.88 -8.80
C HIS A 150 0.59 16.37 -8.43
N ASP A 151 0.50 16.73 -7.13
CA ASP A 151 0.71 18.10 -6.65
C ASP A 151 2.05 18.68 -7.13
N TYR A 152 3.12 17.87 -7.13
CA TYR A 152 4.41 18.26 -7.66
C TYR A 152 4.36 18.56 -9.18
N LEU A 153 3.75 17.65 -9.94
CA LEU A 153 3.68 17.73 -11.41
C LEU A 153 2.75 18.86 -11.89
N GLU A 154 1.78 19.31 -11.09
CA GLU A 154 0.98 20.51 -11.39
C GLU A 154 1.87 21.77 -11.51
N GLY A 155 2.91 21.85 -10.70
CA GLY A 155 3.91 22.91 -10.81
C GLY A 155 5.03 22.64 -11.83
N HIS A 156 5.13 21.42 -12.36
CA HIS A 156 6.23 20.95 -13.21
C HIS A 156 5.69 20.08 -14.36
N PRO A 157 4.89 20.65 -15.29
CA PRO A 157 4.11 19.88 -16.26
C PRO A 157 4.95 19.12 -17.31
N GLY A 158 6.23 19.43 -17.45
CA GLY A 158 7.17 18.72 -18.35
C GLY A 158 8.05 17.70 -17.63
N GLU A 159 7.87 17.47 -16.32
CA GLU A 159 8.77 16.62 -15.51
C GLU A 159 8.18 15.21 -15.27
N VAL A 160 9.04 14.32 -14.80
CA VAL A 160 8.74 12.94 -14.43
C VAL A 160 8.81 12.77 -12.92
N GLY A 161 7.71 12.35 -12.31
CA GLY A 161 7.60 12.01 -10.90
C GLY A 161 7.43 10.51 -10.68
N VAL A 162 8.06 9.98 -9.63
CA VAL A 162 7.96 8.57 -9.25
C VAL A 162 7.48 8.44 -7.82
N LEU A 163 6.52 7.55 -7.59
CA LEU A 163 6.20 7.03 -6.27
C LEU A 163 6.83 5.64 -6.11
N LEU A 164 7.62 5.47 -5.04
CA LEU A 164 8.12 4.17 -4.58
C LEU A 164 7.47 3.82 -3.25
N SER A 165 6.81 2.68 -3.19
CA SER A 165 6.24 2.12 -1.97
C SER A 165 6.80 0.72 -1.73
N VAL A 166 7.25 0.44 -0.50
CA VAL A 166 7.72 -0.89 -0.11
C VAL A 166 7.33 -1.19 1.33
N GLU A 167 6.76 -2.37 1.54
CA GLU A 167 6.41 -2.83 2.87
C GLU A 167 6.87 -4.26 3.07
N LEU A 168 7.59 -4.49 4.16
CA LEU A 168 8.04 -5.80 4.59
C LEU A 168 7.43 -6.12 5.96
N CYS A 169 6.11 -6.28 5.96
CA CYS A 169 5.30 -6.46 7.17
C CYS A 169 5.71 -7.70 7.96
N SER A 170 6.21 -8.74 7.30
CA SER A 170 6.70 -9.95 7.95
C SER A 170 7.85 -9.68 8.92
N LEU A 171 8.64 -8.62 8.69
CA LEU A 171 9.75 -8.22 9.56
C LEU A 171 9.30 -7.44 10.82
N THR A 172 8.03 -7.06 10.90
CA THR A 172 7.45 -6.40 12.09
C THR A 172 6.83 -7.39 13.09
N LEU A 173 7.01 -8.69 12.88
CA LEU A 173 6.49 -9.75 13.73
C LEU A 173 6.86 -9.53 15.20
N GLN A 174 5.84 -9.47 16.08
CA GLN A 174 6.02 -9.39 17.53
C GLN A 174 5.87 -10.77 18.16
N ARG A 175 6.97 -11.30 18.69
CA ARG A 175 7.02 -12.61 19.34
C ARG A 175 6.37 -12.55 20.72
N GLY A 176 5.58 -13.57 21.04
CA GLY A 176 4.94 -13.69 22.35
C GLY A 176 3.85 -12.63 22.59
N ASP A 177 3.52 -11.80 21.61
CA ASP A 177 2.38 -10.91 21.69
C ASP A 177 1.11 -11.67 21.27
N GLU A 178 0.35 -12.12 22.26
CA GLU A 178 -0.91 -12.87 22.11
C GLU A 178 -2.13 -11.94 21.97
N SER A 179 -1.95 -10.66 21.62
CA SER A 179 -3.05 -9.72 21.40
C SER A 179 -3.82 -10.06 20.10
N MET A 180 -5.12 -9.73 20.07
CA MET A 180 -5.93 -9.88 18.86
C MET A 180 -5.42 -9.04 17.70
N ALA A 181 -4.85 -7.87 17.98
CA ALA A 181 -4.24 -7.02 16.95
C ALA A 181 -3.08 -7.74 16.25
N ASN A 182 -2.19 -8.38 17.02
CA ASN A 182 -1.07 -9.15 16.47
C ASN A 182 -1.56 -10.41 15.72
N PHE A 183 -2.58 -11.12 16.21
CA PHE A 183 -3.18 -12.27 15.51
C PHE A 183 -3.78 -11.86 14.17
N VAL A 184 -4.53 -10.75 14.13
CA VAL A 184 -5.09 -10.23 12.88
C VAL A 184 -3.97 -9.79 11.94
N ALA A 185 -3.00 -9.02 12.42
CA ALA A 185 -1.90 -8.50 11.61
C ALA A 185 -1.07 -9.63 10.99
N THR A 186 -0.67 -10.62 11.80
CA THR A 186 0.12 -11.76 11.32
C THR A 186 -0.65 -12.69 10.39
N GLY A 187 -1.98 -12.61 10.36
CA GLY A 187 -2.84 -13.32 9.43
C GLY A 187 -3.20 -12.52 8.17
N LEU A 188 -2.95 -11.20 8.15
CA LEU A 188 -3.43 -10.30 7.11
C LEU A 188 -2.31 -9.70 6.25
N PHE A 189 -1.24 -9.21 6.88
CA PHE A 189 -0.20 -8.44 6.19
C PHE A 189 0.82 -9.34 5.49
N GLY A 190 1.18 -8.96 4.25
CA GLY A 190 2.24 -9.55 3.44
C GLY A 190 3.30 -8.53 3.06
N ASP A 191 4.31 -8.97 2.33
CA ASP A 191 5.44 -8.17 1.88
C ASP A 191 5.34 -7.88 0.38
N GLY A 192 5.65 -6.65 -0.02
CA GLY A 192 5.66 -6.25 -1.42
C GLY A 192 6.08 -4.81 -1.61
N ALA A 193 6.31 -4.46 -2.87
CA ALA A 193 6.64 -3.11 -3.30
C ALA A 193 5.85 -2.74 -4.56
N ALA A 194 5.82 -1.47 -4.90
CA ALA A 194 5.37 -0.98 -6.18
C ALA A 194 6.08 0.34 -6.53
N ALA A 195 6.31 0.54 -7.83
CA ALA A 195 6.70 1.82 -8.40
C ALA A 195 5.58 2.34 -9.31
N VAL A 196 5.27 3.63 -9.19
CA VAL A 196 4.35 4.35 -10.08
C VAL A 196 5.14 5.44 -10.77
N VAL A 197 5.17 5.42 -12.10
CA VAL A 197 5.73 6.49 -12.92
C VAL A 197 4.60 7.39 -13.38
N MET A 198 4.73 8.67 -13.08
CA MET A 198 3.79 9.71 -13.45
C MET A 198 4.51 10.81 -14.22
N VAL A 199 3.82 11.44 -15.14
CA VAL A 199 4.35 12.59 -15.90
C VAL A 199 3.33 13.72 -15.90
N GLY A 200 3.82 14.95 -16.03
CA GLY A 200 2.94 16.09 -16.28
C GLY A 200 2.34 16.06 -17.69
N ASP A 201 1.24 16.77 -17.93
CA ASP A 201 0.50 16.72 -19.20
C ASP A 201 1.32 17.24 -20.42
N ASP A 202 2.35 18.05 -20.19
CA ASP A 202 3.22 18.57 -21.27
C ASP A 202 4.39 17.62 -21.61
N HIS A 203 4.55 16.52 -20.88
CA HIS A 203 5.62 15.55 -21.12
C HIS A 203 5.30 14.66 -22.34
N PRO A 204 6.27 14.39 -23.25
CA PRO A 204 6.02 13.59 -24.47
C PRO A 204 5.50 12.17 -24.22
N ALA A 205 5.79 11.57 -23.07
CA ALA A 205 5.30 10.26 -22.66
C ALA A 205 3.92 10.30 -22.01
N ALA A 206 3.22 11.45 -21.99
CA ALA A 206 1.92 11.59 -21.35
C ALA A 206 0.87 10.65 -21.95
N SER A 207 0.56 9.57 -21.24
CA SER A 207 -0.37 8.50 -21.63
C SER A 207 -1.01 7.89 -20.39
N GLY A 208 -2.00 7.03 -20.56
CA GLY A 208 -2.71 6.39 -19.44
C GLY A 208 -3.69 7.32 -18.72
N PRO A 209 -4.24 6.89 -17.57
CA PRO A 209 -5.25 7.64 -16.85
C PRO A 209 -4.68 8.96 -16.31
N ARG A 210 -5.52 9.99 -16.40
CA ARG A 210 -5.25 11.32 -15.87
C ARG A 210 -5.64 11.36 -14.40
N VAL A 211 -4.81 11.95 -13.55
CA VAL A 211 -5.21 12.38 -12.20
C VAL A 211 -5.91 13.73 -12.33
N VAL A 212 -7.20 13.74 -12.02
CA VAL A 212 -8.08 14.92 -12.17
C VAL A 212 -8.10 15.77 -10.91
N ALA A 213 -8.25 15.09 -9.78
CA ALA A 213 -8.36 15.73 -8.46
C ALA A 213 -7.90 14.78 -7.35
N THR A 214 -7.51 15.35 -6.25
CA THR A 214 -7.13 14.61 -5.03
C THR A 214 -7.70 15.30 -3.79
N THR A 215 -8.00 14.54 -2.73
CA THR A 215 -8.36 15.09 -1.43
C THR A 215 -7.98 14.15 -0.30
N SER A 216 -7.69 14.74 0.85
CA SER A 216 -7.36 14.02 2.09
C SER A 216 -8.36 14.36 3.18
N ALA A 217 -8.67 13.38 4.04
CA ALA A 217 -9.45 13.59 5.26
C ALA A 217 -8.73 12.95 6.45
N THR A 218 -8.87 13.56 7.64
CA THR A 218 -8.38 12.97 8.90
C THR A 218 -9.48 13.08 9.93
N TYR A 219 -9.85 11.95 10.54
CA TYR A 219 -10.99 11.85 11.41
C TYR A 219 -10.61 12.11 12.87
N ALA A 220 -11.38 12.95 13.55
CA ALA A 220 -11.12 13.31 14.93
C ALA A 220 -11.25 12.08 15.86
N ASP A 221 -10.49 12.07 16.95
CA ASP A 221 -10.53 11.07 18.01
C ASP A 221 -10.28 9.61 17.54
N THR A 222 -9.45 9.42 16.51
CA THR A 222 -9.17 8.09 15.92
C THR A 222 -7.70 7.71 15.91
N THR A 223 -6.82 8.44 16.60
CA THR A 223 -5.37 8.23 16.60
C THR A 223 -4.91 6.87 17.12
N ASP A 224 -5.74 6.18 17.91
CA ASP A 224 -5.50 4.85 18.48
C ASP A 224 -6.26 3.72 17.77
N VAL A 225 -6.86 3.99 16.61
CA VAL A 225 -7.62 3.00 15.86
C VAL A 225 -6.73 2.17 14.93
N ILE A 226 -5.84 2.83 14.19
CA ILE A 226 -4.84 2.18 13.31
C ILE A 226 -3.49 2.86 13.51
N GLY A 227 -2.42 2.09 13.61
CA GLY A 227 -1.06 2.65 13.66
C GLY A 227 -0.01 1.66 14.11
N PHE A 228 1.15 2.21 14.46
CA PHE A 228 2.24 1.49 15.10
C PHE A 228 2.72 2.23 16.33
N LYS A 229 3.10 1.46 17.36
CA LYS A 229 3.94 1.94 18.46
C LYS A 229 5.36 1.45 18.22
N VAL A 230 6.35 2.30 18.44
CA VAL A 230 7.76 1.91 18.35
C VAL A 230 8.22 1.45 19.72
N GLY A 231 8.38 0.14 19.88
CA GLY A 231 8.85 -0.51 21.09
C GLY A 231 10.32 -0.95 21.01
N GLY A 232 10.79 -1.66 22.03
CA GLY A 232 12.15 -2.21 22.08
C GLY A 232 12.40 -3.32 21.05
N THR A 233 11.34 -3.97 20.58
CA THR A 233 11.35 -5.05 19.58
C THR A 233 11.00 -4.58 18.16
N GLY A 234 10.79 -3.27 17.98
CA GLY A 234 10.43 -2.67 16.69
C GLY A 234 9.01 -2.11 16.66
N PHE A 235 8.31 -2.34 15.56
CA PHE A 235 6.98 -1.78 15.31
C PHE A 235 5.89 -2.72 15.84
N GLU A 236 5.18 -2.27 16.86
CA GLU A 236 4.04 -2.96 17.46
C GLU A 236 2.75 -2.42 16.85
N ILE A 237 1.95 -3.30 16.25
CA ILE A 237 0.74 -2.86 15.54
C ILE A 237 -0.35 -2.41 16.51
N VAL A 238 -1.02 -1.30 16.15
CA VAL A 238 -2.28 -0.86 16.73
C VAL A 238 -3.36 -1.09 15.69
N LEU A 239 -4.33 -1.95 16.00
CA LEU A 239 -5.43 -2.25 15.10
C LEU A 239 -6.70 -2.52 15.92
N SER A 240 -7.58 -1.53 15.95
CA SER A 240 -8.87 -1.60 16.63
C SER A 240 -9.94 -2.28 15.76
N PRO A 241 -10.86 -3.06 16.35
CA PRO A 241 -12.05 -3.53 15.63
C PRO A 241 -12.93 -2.41 15.07
N GLY A 242 -12.84 -1.18 15.61
CA GLY A 242 -13.64 -0.02 15.22
C GLY A 242 -13.27 0.62 13.87
N VAL A 243 -12.28 0.10 13.15
CA VAL A 243 -11.90 0.64 11.82
C VAL A 243 -13.09 0.69 10.85
N ALA A 244 -13.90 -0.37 10.82
CA ALA A 244 -15.07 -0.44 9.94
C ALA A 244 -16.10 0.64 10.29
N ASP A 245 -16.35 0.86 11.60
CA ASP A 245 -17.29 1.88 12.07
C ASP A 245 -16.85 3.30 11.70
N VAL A 246 -15.54 3.59 11.79
CA VAL A 246 -14.96 4.88 11.37
C VAL A 246 -15.16 5.10 9.87
N ILE A 247 -14.96 4.06 9.06
CA ILE A 247 -15.19 4.11 7.60
C ILE A 247 -16.69 4.37 7.34
N GLU A 248 -17.57 3.56 7.90
CA GLU A 248 -19.01 3.67 7.65
C GLU A 248 -19.60 5.03 8.08
N THR A 249 -19.01 5.65 9.09
CA THR A 249 -19.47 6.95 9.61
C THR A 249 -19.01 8.12 8.74
N ASN A 250 -17.78 8.12 8.26
CA ASN A 250 -17.15 9.31 7.67
C ASN A 250 -17.00 9.23 6.15
N PHE A 251 -16.65 8.07 5.63
CA PHE A 251 -16.30 7.88 4.24
C PHE A 251 -17.40 8.27 3.23
N PRO A 252 -18.71 7.98 3.46
CA PRO A 252 -19.77 8.38 2.54
C PRO A 252 -19.85 9.88 2.32
N VAL A 253 -19.66 10.65 3.41
CA VAL A 253 -19.72 12.11 3.38
C VAL A 253 -18.56 12.68 2.57
N ASP A 254 -17.35 12.17 2.81
CA ASP A 254 -16.14 12.65 2.13
C ASP A 254 -16.17 12.32 0.64
N VAL A 255 -16.55 11.09 0.27
CA VAL A 255 -16.68 10.68 -1.13
C VAL A 255 -17.74 11.51 -1.84
N ALA A 256 -18.92 11.68 -1.24
CA ALA A 256 -19.99 12.49 -1.86
C ALA A 256 -19.56 13.94 -2.06
N ALA A 257 -18.91 14.56 -1.07
CA ALA A 257 -18.40 15.92 -1.16
C ALA A 257 -17.30 16.07 -2.22
N PHE A 258 -16.37 15.10 -2.27
CA PHE A 258 -15.29 15.11 -3.24
C PHE A 258 -15.78 14.95 -4.67
N LEU A 259 -16.68 14.01 -4.92
CA LEU A 259 -17.26 13.79 -6.25
C LEU A 259 -18.11 14.99 -6.68
N LEU A 260 -18.94 15.55 -5.80
CA LEU A 260 -19.74 16.74 -6.09
C LEU A 260 -18.87 17.95 -6.47
N ALA A 261 -17.71 18.13 -5.81
CA ALA A 261 -16.77 19.19 -6.14
C ALA A 261 -16.14 19.04 -7.54
N ASN A 262 -16.26 17.85 -8.14
CA ASN A 262 -15.81 17.53 -9.49
C ASN A 262 -16.97 17.27 -10.47
N ASP A 263 -18.18 17.76 -10.15
CA ASP A 263 -19.40 17.61 -10.95
C ASP A 263 -19.81 16.14 -11.19
N LEU A 264 -19.46 15.23 -10.27
CA LEU A 264 -19.74 13.80 -10.32
C LEU A 264 -20.56 13.33 -9.10
N SER A 265 -21.11 12.12 -9.22
CA SER A 265 -21.74 11.35 -8.16
C SER A 265 -21.17 9.93 -8.10
N VAL A 266 -21.55 9.14 -7.11
CA VAL A 266 -21.15 7.71 -6.99
C VAL A 266 -21.57 6.91 -8.24
N ALA A 267 -22.69 7.24 -8.87
CA ALA A 267 -23.19 6.57 -10.07
C ALA A 267 -22.35 6.84 -11.33
N ASP A 268 -21.52 7.88 -11.32
CA ASP A 268 -20.64 8.23 -12.44
C ASP A 268 -19.26 7.54 -12.35
N ILE A 269 -19.00 6.81 -11.26
CA ILE A 269 -17.76 6.05 -11.05
C ILE A 269 -17.96 4.62 -11.56
N ASP A 270 -17.23 4.26 -12.60
CA ASP A 270 -17.25 2.92 -13.21
C ASP A 270 -16.06 2.05 -12.79
N THR A 271 -15.10 2.60 -12.06
CA THR A 271 -13.88 1.89 -11.66
C THR A 271 -13.48 2.23 -10.22
N TRP A 272 -13.54 1.22 -9.36
CA TRP A 272 -13.22 1.36 -7.94
C TRP A 272 -11.87 0.70 -7.63
N ILE A 273 -10.90 1.50 -7.19
CA ILE A 273 -9.54 1.05 -6.84
C ILE A 273 -9.36 1.24 -5.34
N ALA A 274 -9.91 0.28 -4.59
CA ALA A 274 -9.92 0.32 -3.13
C ALA A 274 -8.70 -0.35 -2.53
N HIS A 275 -8.08 0.26 -1.53
CA HIS A 275 -7.07 -0.40 -0.70
C HIS A 275 -7.63 -1.70 -0.08
N PRO A 276 -7.01 -2.88 -0.33
CA PRO A 276 -7.48 -4.16 0.19
C PRO A 276 -7.04 -4.36 1.65
N GLY A 277 -7.60 -3.54 2.55
CA GLY A 277 -7.22 -3.50 3.95
C GLY A 277 -7.58 -4.77 4.74
N GLY A 278 -8.48 -5.58 4.20
CA GLY A 278 -8.99 -6.82 4.76
C GLY A 278 -10.47 -7.00 4.44
N PRO A 279 -11.06 -8.21 4.65
CA PRO A 279 -12.46 -8.47 4.28
C PRO A 279 -13.44 -7.46 4.87
N LYS A 280 -13.37 -7.18 6.17
CA LYS A 280 -14.26 -6.22 6.85
C LYS A 280 -14.12 -4.79 6.33
N VAL A 281 -12.92 -4.40 5.91
CA VAL A 281 -12.66 -3.07 5.36
C VAL A 281 -13.28 -2.95 3.98
N LEU A 282 -13.11 -3.93 3.10
CA LEU A 282 -13.74 -3.94 1.77
C LEU A 282 -15.27 -3.99 1.86
N GLU A 283 -15.83 -4.78 2.79
CA GLU A 283 -17.25 -4.80 3.08
C GLU A 283 -17.77 -3.44 3.60
N ALA A 284 -17.00 -2.77 4.47
CA ALA A 284 -17.35 -1.44 4.97
C ALA A 284 -17.38 -0.41 3.85
N PHE A 285 -16.42 -0.43 2.92
CA PHE A 285 -16.46 0.44 1.73
C PHE A 285 -17.68 0.18 0.86
N ALA A 286 -18.03 -1.09 0.60
CA ALA A 286 -19.21 -1.45 -0.19
C ALA A 286 -20.50 -0.92 0.46
N ARG A 287 -20.64 -1.09 1.78
CA ARG A 287 -21.80 -0.54 2.53
C ARG A 287 -21.82 0.98 2.52
N SER A 288 -20.68 1.63 2.73
CA SER A 288 -20.57 3.10 2.79
C SER A 288 -20.93 3.78 1.47
N LEU A 289 -20.58 3.14 0.36
CA LEU A 289 -20.83 3.69 -0.98
C LEU A 289 -22.14 3.18 -1.60
N GLU A 290 -22.85 2.29 -0.90
CA GLU A 290 -24.07 1.63 -1.38
C GLU A 290 -23.85 0.91 -2.74
N VAL A 291 -22.64 0.34 -2.94
CA VAL A 291 -22.30 -0.42 -4.15
C VAL A 291 -22.16 -1.90 -3.83
N PRO A 292 -22.41 -2.79 -4.81
CA PRO A 292 -22.19 -4.23 -4.63
C PRO A 292 -20.71 -4.55 -4.32
N THR A 293 -20.45 -5.57 -3.51
CA THR A 293 -19.08 -5.97 -3.13
C THR A 293 -18.22 -6.42 -4.32
N ASN A 294 -18.83 -6.87 -5.40
CA ASN A 294 -18.12 -7.25 -6.64
C ASN A 294 -17.55 -6.04 -7.41
N GLU A 295 -17.96 -4.81 -7.12
CA GLU A 295 -17.28 -3.61 -7.65
C GLU A 295 -15.82 -3.52 -7.18
N PHE A 296 -15.48 -4.17 -6.08
CA PHE A 296 -14.12 -4.29 -5.57
C PHE A 296 -13.43 -5.61 -5.93
N ALA A 297 -13.85 -6.27 -7.01
CA ALA A 297 -13.33 -7.60 -7.38
C ALA A 297 -11.80 -7.67 -7.49
N LEU A 298 -11.15 -6.65 -8.06
CA LEU A 298 -9.69 -6.59 -8.15
C LEU A 298 -9.02 -6.41 -6.77
N SER A 299 -9.62 -5.66 -5.87
CA SER A 299 -9.14 -5.52 -4.49
C SER A 299 -9.27 -6.83 -3.71
N TRP A 300 -10.38 -7.56 -3.86
CA TRP A 300 -10.56 -8.90 -3.30
C TRP A 300 -9.55 -9.90 -3.87
N SER A 301 -9.35 -9.89 -5.18
CA SER A 301 -8.37 -10.76 -5.85
C SER A 301 -6.94 -10.47 -5.39
N SER A 302 -6.57 -9.19 -5.26
CA SER A 302 -5.26 -8.79 -4.73
C SER A 302 -5.06 -9.29 -3.29
N LEU A 303 -6.06 -9.09 -2.43
CA LEU A 303 -6.03 -9.56 -1.04
C LEU A 303 -5.84 -11.08 -0.95
N GLU A 304 -6.56 -11.85 -1.75
CA GLU A 304 -6.45 -13.32 -1.79
C GLU A 304 -5.05 -13.77 -2.22
N ARG A 305 -4.49 -13.16 -3.26
CA ARG A 305 -3.22 -13.57 -3.88
C ARG A 305 -1.99 -13.19 -3.08
N VAL A 306 -1.99 -12.02 -2.42
CA VAL A 306 -0.76 -11.46 -1.82
C VAL A 306 -0.95 -10.96 -0.39
N GLY A 307 -2.18 -10.90 0.12
CA GLY A 307 -2.51 -10.30 1.42
C GLY A 307 -2.52 -8.77 1.36
N ASN A 308 -2.59 -8.13 2.53
CA ASN A 308 -2.50 -6.69 2.66
C ASN A 308 -1.02 -6.26 2.68
N LEU A 309 -0.57 -5.60 1.62
CA LEU A 309 0.79 -5.06 1.48
C LEU A 309 0.92 -3.61 2.00
N SER A 310 0.07 -3.22 2.94
CA SER A 310 0.05 -1.87 3.51
C SER A 310 0.02 -0.79 2.42
N SER A 311 0.99 0.14 2.39
CA SER A 311 1.03 1.23 1.40
C SER A 311 1.14 0.77 -0.07
N ALA A 312 1.75 -0.38 -0.32
CA ALA A 312 1.88 -0.92 -1.68
C ALA A 312 0.58 -1.59 -2.18
N ALA A 313 -0.33 -2.00 -1.29
CA ALA A 313 -1.47 -2.81 -1.65
C ALA A 313 -2.40 -2.17 -2.70
N VAL A 314 -2.77 -0.90 -2.53
CA VAL A 314 -3.63 -0.18 -3.48
C VAL A 314 -2.96 0.01 -4.84
N LEU A 315 -1.62 0.07 -4.88
CA LEU A 315 -0.84 0.18 -6.11
C LEU A 315 -0.81 -1.15 -6.88
N HIS A 316 -0.85 -2.30 -6.20
CA HIS A 316 -1.07 -3.60 -6.85
C HIS A 316 -2.46 -3.69 -7.47
N VAL A 317 -3.49 -3.20 -6.79
CA VAL A 317 -4.86 -3.11 -7.35
C VAL A 317 -4.90 -2.17 -8.55
N LEU A 318 -4.21 -1.02 -8.48
CA LEU A 318 -4.09 -0.10 -9.61
C LEU A 318 -3.42 -0.76 -10.82
N ALA A 319 -2.32 -1.50 -10.61
CA ALA A 319 -1.65 -2.24 -11.69
C ALA A 319 -2.58 -3.27 -12.35
N ASP A 320 -3.29 -4.06 -11.54
CA ASP A 320 -4.30 -5.01 -12.04
C ASP A 320 -5.41 -4.28 -12.80
N THR A 321 -5.83 -3.10 -12.35
CA THR A 321 -6.84 -2.26 -13.01
C THR A 321 -6.37 -1.81 -14.39
N LEU A 322 -5.12 -1.36 -14.52
CA LEU A 322 -4.61 -0.84 -15.79
C LEU A 322 -4.52 -1.90 -16.89
N VAL A 323 -4.31 -3.18 -16.53
CA VAL A 323 -4.22 -4.28 -17.50
C VAL A 323 -5.54 -5.02 -17.71
N ALA A 324 -6.53 -4.87 -16.81
CA ALA A 324 -7.81 -5.55 -16.95
C ALA A 324 -8.60 -5.00 -18.16
N PRO A 325 -9.18 -5.91 -19.00
CA PRO A 325 -9.95 -5.48 -20.16
C PRO A 325 -11.30 -4.89 -19.73
N ALA A 326 -11.42 -3.58 -19.76
CA ALA A 326 -12.67 -2.87 -19.51
C ALA A 326 -12.65 -1.49 -20.18
N THR A 327 -13.83 -0.99 -20.57
CA THR A 327 -14.00 0.42 -20.91
C THR A 327 -14.14 1.18 -19.61
N ARG A 328 -13.33 2.20 -19.40
CA ARG A 328 -13.32 3.03 -18.20
C ARG A 328 -13.46 4.49 -18.57
N THR A 329 -14.14 5.23 -17.74
CA THR A 329 -14.26 6.68 -17.86
C THR A 329 -13.76 7.34 -16.59
N ASN A 330 -14.43 7.09 -15.46
CA ASN A 330 -14.07 7.68 -14.18
C ASN A 330 -13.73 6.60 -13.15
N GLY A 331 -12.58 6.72 -12.51
CA GLY A 331 -12.17 5.84 -11.43
C GLY A 331 -11.90 6.60 -10.14
N LEU A 332 -12.25 5.98 -9.02
CA LEU A 332 -11.88 6.47 -7.71
C LEU A 332 -10.90 5.52 -7.05
N LEU A 333 -9.65 5.97 -6.90
CA LEU A 333 -8.63 5.29 -6.12
C LEU A 333 -8.63 5.87 -4.70
N PHE A 334 -8.65 4.99 -3.71
CA PHE A 334 -8.67 5.43 -2.31
C PHE A 334 -8.04 4.42 -1.35
N ALA A 335 -7.57 4.95 -0.24
CA ALA A 335 -7.06 4.16 0.86
C ALA A 335 -7.31 4.85 2.20
N VAL A 336 -7.39 4.06 3.27
CA VAL A 336 -7.41 4.54 4.65
C VAL A 336 -6.17 4.06 5.39
N GLY A 337 -5.71 4.84 6.33
CA GLY A 337 -4.51 4.56 7.10
C GLY A 337 -4.55 5.17 8.51
N PRO A 338 -3.38 5.18 9.17
CA PRO A 338 -3.26 5.74 10.51
C PRO A 338 -3.81 7.17 10.63
N GLY A 339 -4.45 7.40 11.79
CA GLY A 339 -4.91 8.75 12.10
C GLY A 339 -6.36 8.85 12.58
N VAL A 340 -7.43 8.14 12.19
CA VAL A 340 -7.58 7.48 10.89
C VAL A 340 -7.65 8.55 9.82
N SER A 341 -6.94 8.33 8.74
CA SER A 341 -6.97 9.26 7.61
C SER A 341 -7.37 8.52 6.33
N ALA A 342 -8.00 9.22 5.40
CA ALA A 342 -8.35 8.73 4.07
C ALA A 342 -7.72 9.62 3.00
N GLU A 343 -7.37 9.01 1.88
CA GLU A 343 -6.89 9.70 0.69
C GLU A 343 -7.70 9.24 -0.52
N PHE A 344 -8.09 10.18 -1.38
CA PHE A 344 -8.90 9.96 -2.57
C PHE A 344 -8.20 10.55 -3.79
N VAL A 345 -8.19 9.79 -4.87
CA VAL A 345 -7.61 10.20 -6.16
C VAL A 345 -8.63 9.91 -7.25
N LEU A 346 -9.12 10.95 -7.91
CA LEU A 346 -10.02 10.83 -9.05
C LEU A 346 -9.20 10.65 -10.32
N LEU A 347 -9.50 9.57 -11.04
CA LEU A 347 -8.85 9.18 -12.30
C LEU A 347 -9.84 9.30 -13.46
N GLU A 348 -9.35 9.77 -14.60
CA GLU A 348 -10.09 9.80 -15.86
C GLU A 348 -9.34 9.07 -16.95
N TRP A 349 -10.01 8.19 -17.68
CA TRP A 349 -9.52 7.55 -18.89
C TRP A 349 -10.07 8.27 -20.13
N SER A 350 -9.18 8.75 -20.99
CA SER A 350 -9.51 9.45 -22.24
C SER A 350 -9.30 8.55 -23.46
#